data_7d09b06a698afcd0868b980b625f21dd
#
_entry.id   7d09b06a698afcd0868b980b625f21dd
#
_cell.length_a   1.000
_cell.length_b   1.000
_cell.length_c   1.000
_cell.angle_alpha   90.00
_cell.angle_beta   90.00
_cell.angle_gamma   90.00
#
_symmetry.space_group_name_H-M   'P 1'
#
loop_
_entity.id
_entity.type
_entity.pdbx_description
1 polymer ?
#
loop_
_entity_poly.entity_id
_entity_poly.type
_entity_poly.pdbx_seq_one_letter_code
_entity_poly.pdbx_strand_id
1 'polypeptide(L)'
;PQMAGISAIVLQRVQSDPLFASMSARQKADVVQNLIMGTARPLTDAAQTSGALYSPRKQGAGLVDALAATTSSVYPTVVGAAEPSRPKADLGDGTKGWHFDVTLHNLGAAPATYELSSQALSEIVDGGFFTEHSSDWRGRGVEVTYSGAASASAEGATVTVPALGEATVGVDIVPGSEFASYVADNTPNGTFLDGFVRFASKAEGQPDLAVPYLGFYGDWGKA
;
A
#
# COMPACT_ATOMS: atom_id res chain seq x y z
N PRO A 1 20.31 11.13 7.46
CA PRO A 1 21.29 11.22 6.37
C PRO A 1 21.05 10.20 5.24
N GLN A 2 20.75 8.92 5.55
CA GLN A 2 20.58 7.88 4.52
C GLN A 2 19.45 8.18 3.54
N MET A 3 18.26 8.55 4.03
CA MET A 3 17.12 8.89 3.17
C MET A 3 17.41 10.09 2.26
N ALA A 4 18.14 11.09 2.75
CA ALA A 4 18.54 12.23 1.92
C ALA A 4 19.45 11.79 0.75
N GLY A 5 20.39 10.87 1.01
CA GLY A 5 21.24 10.30 -0.04
C GLY A 5 20.45 9.50 -1.07
N ILE A 6 19.53 8.61 -0.63
CA ILE A 6 18.68 7.84 -1.52
C ILE A 6 17.80 8.77 -2.36
N SER A 7 17.14 9.76 -1.71
CA SER A 7 16.32 10.74 -2.42
C SER A 7 17.11 11.51 -3.48
N ALA A 8 18.37 11.86 -3.21
CA ALA A 8 19.24 12.53 -4.18
C ALA A 8 19.53 11.64 -5.41
N ILE A 9 19.79 10.33 -5.20
CA ILE A 9 20.05 9.38 -6.29
C ILE A 9 18.79 9.19 -7.14
N VAL A 10 17.62 9.02 -6.51
CA VAL A 10 16.35 8.88 -7.24
C VAL A 10 16.02 10.17 -7.99
N LEU A 11 16.24 11.34 -7.38
CA LEU A 11 16.06 12.64 -8.03
C LEU A 11 16.99 12.80 -9.24
N GLN A 12 18.27 12.43 -9.10
CA GLN A 12 19.22 12.44 -10.20
C GLN A 12 18.72 11.60 -11.39
N ARG A 13 18.23 10.38 -11.13
CA ARG A 13 17.60 9.55 -12.16
C ARG A 13 16.42 10.28 -12.80
N VAL A 14 15.46 10.75 -12.03
CA VAL A 14 14.24 11.40 -12.55
C VAL A 14 14.56 12.67 -13.35
N GLN A 15 15.66 13.34 -13.05
CA GLN A 15 16.11 14.52 -13.80
C GLN A 15 16.78 14.17 -15.12
N SER A 16 17.52 13.06 -15.20
CA SER A 16 18.38 12.71 -16.35
C SER A 16 17.80 11.65 -17.26
N ASP A 17 16.90 10.79 -16.79
CA ASP A 17 16.33 9.70 -17.56
C ASP A 17 15.24 10.22 -18.53
N PRO A 18 15.31 9.90 -19.83
CA PRO A 18 14.32 10.28 -20.83
C PRO A 18 12.88 9.86 -20.49
N LEU A 19 12.68 8.83 -19.68
CA LEU A 19 11.35 8.40 -19.22
C LEU A 19 10.57 9.53 -18.53
N PHE A 20 11.25 10.48 -17.91
CA PHE A 20 10.64 11.59 -17.18
C PHE A 20 10.75 12.94 -17.91
N ALA A 21 11.18 12.94 -19.16
CA ALA A 21 11.50 14.18 -19.90
C ALA A 21 10.29 15.10 -20.08
N SER A 22 9.09 14.54 -20.24
CA SER A 22 7.84 15.31 -20.42
C SER A 22 7.28 15.90 -19.13
N MET A 23 7.82 15.52 -17.97
CA MET A 23 7.32 15.95 -16.67
C MET A 23 7.84 17.34 -16.29
N SER A 24 6.96 18.16 -15.73
CA SER A 24 7.34 19.41 -15.06
C SER A 24 8.21 19.15 -13.82
N ALA A 25 8.91 20.18 -13.33
CA ALA A 25 9.72 20.07 -12.12
C ALA A 25 8.91 19.60 -10.91
N ARG A 26 7.65 20.03 -10.78
CA ARG A 26 6.75 19.59 -9.71
C ARG A 26 6.42 18.11 -9.85
N GLN A 27 6.01 17.65 -11.01
CA GLN A 27 5.72 16.22 -11.26
C GLN A 27 6.95 15.35 -11.00
N LYS A 28 8.15 15.79 -11.40
CA LYS A 28 9.40 15.10 -11.08
C LYS A 28 9.63 14.96 -9.57
N ALA A 29 9.38 16.01 -8.81
CA ALA A 29 9.48 15.95 -7.35
C ALA A 29 8.47 14.98 -6.72
N ASP A 30 7.24 14.99 -7.22
CA ASP A 30 6.20 14.08 -6.74
C ASP A 30 6.54 12.61 -7.07
N VAL A 31 7.00 12.34 -8.30
CA VAL A 31 7.39 10.98 -8.73
C VAL A 31 8.58 10.43 -7.93
N VAL A 32 9.53 11.25 -7.51
CA VAL A 32 10.62 10.80 -6.63
C VAL A 32 10.05 10.18 -5.35
N GLN A 33 9.07 10.82 -4.72
CA GLN A 33 8.44 10.29 -3.50
C GLN A 33 7.60 9.05 -3.82
N ASN A 34 6.82 9.06 -4.92
CA ASN A 34 6.03 7.91 -5.36
C ASN A 34 6.91 6.68 -5.62
N LEU A 35 8.06 6.84 -6.26
CA LEU A 35 9.00 5.75 -6.50
C LEU A 35 9.59 5.23 -5.18
N ILE A 36 10.07 6.11 -4.30
CA ILE A 36 10.67 5.70 -3.02
C ILE A 36 9.66 4.96 -2.14
N MET A 37 8.44 5.47 -2.02
CA MET A 37 7.42 4.85 -1.17
C MET A 37 6.81 3.62 -1.83
N GLY A 38 6.47 3.71 -3.12
CA GLY A 38 5.78 2.64 -3.85
C GLY A 38 6.63 1.39 -4.06
N THR A 39 7.96 1.53 -4.12
CA THR A 39 8.90 0.39 -4.22
C THR A 39 9.50 -0.02 -2.87
N ALA A 40 9.13 0.65 -1.77
CA ALA A 40 9.56 0.23 -0.45
C ALA A 40 9.02 -1.18 -0.13
N ARG A 41 9.83 -1.96 0.57
CA ARG A 41 9.52 -3.34 0.91
C ARG A 41 8.92 -3.43 2.30
N PRO A 42 7.61 -3.74 2.44
CA PRO A 42 7.02 -4.01 3.74
C PRO A 42 7.72 -5.16 4.46
N LEU A 43 8.02 -4.97 5.75
CA LEU A 43 8.73 -5.95 6.57
C LEU A 43 7.74 -6.87 7.26
N THR A 44 8.05 -8.17 7.22
CA THR A 44 7.34 -9.20 7.97
C THR A 44 7.73 -9.12 9.43
N ASP A 45 6.76 -9.28 10.32
CA ASP A 45 6.99 -9.42 11.75
C ASP A 45 7.61 -10.80 12.03
N ALA A 46 8.90 -10.80 12.33
CA ALA A 46 9.67 -12.02 12.56
C ALA A 46 9.22 -12.82 13.80
N ALA A 47 8.51 -12.18 14.73
CA ALA A 47 7.94 -12.85 15.91
C ALA A 47 6.62 -13.57 15.61
N GLN A 48 6.01 -13.32 14.41
CA GLN A 48 4.76 -13.93 13.98
C GLN A 48 5.02 -15.05 12.96
N THR A 49 4.55 -16.26 13.26
CA THR A 49 4.63 -17.40 12.33
C THR A 49 3.60 -17.34 11.21
N SER A 50 2.63 -16.44 11.31
CA SER A 50 1.56 -16.23 10.33
C SER A 50 2.01 -15.52 9.05
N GLY A 51 3.22 -14.93 9.03
CA GLY A 51 3.69 -14.08 7.93
C GLY A 51 3.05 -12.69 7.91
N ALA A 52 2.41 -12.28 9.01
CA ALA A 52 1.89 -10.92 9.16
C ALA A 52 3.01 -9.88 9.03
N LEU A 53 2.70 -8.79 8.34
CA LEU A 53 3.59 -7.64 8.24
C LEU A 53 3.51 -6.80 9.53
N TYR A 54 4.53 -6.01 9.80
CA TYR A 54 4.35 -4.90 10.72
C TYR A 54 3.34 -3.91 10.16
N SER A 55 2.51 -3.33 11.04
CA SER A 55 1.56 -2.29 10.66
C SER A 55 2.24 -1.10 9.97
N PRO A 56 1.61 -0.47 8.96
CA PRO A 56 2.08 0.79 8.38
C PRO A 56 2.32 1.90 9.40
N ARG A 57 1.60 1.91 10.53
CA ARG A 57 1.82 2.86 11.63
C ARG A 57 3.19 2.71 12.29
N LYS A 58 3.82 1.53 12.17
CA LYS A 58 5.15 1.23 12.75
C LYS A 58 6.27 1.36 11.74
N GLN A 59 6.02 1.03 10.47
CA GLN A 59 7.07 0.98 9.44
C GLN A 59 6.87 1.97 8.28
N GLY A 60 5.76 2.71 8.23
CA GLY A 60 5.41 3.52 7.07
C GLY A 60 5.16 2.67 5.84
N ALA A 61 5.79 3.01 4.71
CA ALA A 61 5.72 2.22 3.48
C ALA A 61 6.61 0.96 3.51
N GLY A 62 7.52 0.85 4.48
CA GLY A 62 8.46 -0.27 4.60
C GLY A 62 9.93 0.15 4.49
N LEU A 63 10.79 -0.83 4.31
CA LEU A 63 12.23 -0.61 4.10
C LEU A 63 12.47 -0.06 2.70
N VAL A 64 13.13 1.09 2.61
CA VAL A 64 13.48 1.69 1.33
C VAL A 64 14.40 0.77 0.52
N ASP A 65 14.09 0.60 -0.76
CA ASP A 65 14.91 -0.11 -1.73
C ASP A 65 15.39 0.87 -2.81
N ALA A 66 16.64 1.30 -2.69
CA ALA A 66 17.22 2.29 -3.59
C ALA A 66 17.36 1.74 -5.02
N LEU A 67 17.65 0.44 -5.19
CA LEU A 67 17.72 -0.18 -6.51
C LEU A 67 16.34 -0.22 -7.15
N ALA A 68 15.34 -0.68 -6.44
CA ALA A 68 13.96 -0.70 -6.92
C ALA A 68 13.46 0.70 -7.30
N ALA A 69 13.70 1.71 -6.44
CA ALA A 69 13.30 3.10 -6.73
C ALA A 69 14.04 3.71 -7.95
N THR A 70 15.26 3.22 -8.25
CA THR A 70 16.04 3.71 -9.41
C THR A 70 15.90 2.86 -10.66
N THR A 71 15.20 1.74 -10.63
CA THR A 71 14.97 0.87 -11.81
C THR A 71 13.52 0.81 -12.25
N SER A 72 12.56 1.02 -11.34
CA SER A 72 11.14 0.96 -11.69
C SER A 72 10.75 1.99 -12.75
N SER A 73 10.04 1.54 -13.79
CA SER A 73 9.33 2.42 -14.72
C SER A 73 7.85 2.59 -14.34
N VAL A 74 7.39 1.89 -13.31
CA VAL A 74 6.02 1.95 -12.81
C VAL A 74 6.01 2.52 -11.39
N TYR A 75 5.06 3.42 -11.11
CA TYR A 75 4.85 3.96 -9.77
C TYR A 75 3.36 4.04 -9.44
N PRO A 76 2.98 3.84 -8.17
CA PRO A 76 1.60 3.95 -7.74
C PRO A 76 1.25 5.37 -7.30
N THR A 77 -0.03 5.73 -7.43
CA THR A 77 -0.68 6.87 -6.77
C THR A 77 -2.00 6.41 -6.17
N VAL A 78 -2.50 7.12 -5.16
CA VAL A 78 -3.84 6.91 -4.60
C VAL A 78 -4.75 8.03 -5.08
N VAL A 79 -5.89 7.66 -5.67
CA VAL A 79 -6.84 8.63 -6.21
C VAL A 79 -7.47 9.43 -5.07
N GLY A 80 -7.50 10.75 -5.22
CA GLY A 80 -8.07 11.64 -4.21
C GLY A 80 -7.21 11.83 -2.94
N ALA A 81 -5.99 11.30 -2.91
CA ALA A 81 -5.09 11.52 -1.79
C ALA A 81 -4.79 13.03 -1.60
N ALA A 82 -4.78 13.49 -0.35
CA ALA A 82 -4.44 14.88 -0.03
C ALA A 82 -3.02 15.26 -0.48
N GLU A 83 -2.11 14.28 -0.52
CA GLU A 83 -0.74 14.42 -0.98
C GLU A 83 -0.47 13.42 -2.11
N PRO A 84 -0.67 13.80 -3.39
CA PRO A 84 -0.52 12.88 -4.54
C PRO A 84 0.89 12.29 -4.69
N SER A 85 1.90 12.95 -4.11
CA SER A 85 3.29 12.45 -4.10
C SER A 85 3.52 11.30 -3.12
N ARG A 86 2.56 10.99 -2.26
CA ARG A 86 2.65 9.93 -1.25
C ARG A 86 1.59 8.88 -1.52
N PRO A 87 1.97 7.73 -2.11
CA PRO A 87 1.04 6.64 -2.39
C PRO A 87 0.65 5.92 -1.09
N LYS A 88 -0.27 6.50 -0.34
CA LYS A 88 -0.88 5.97 0.87
C LYS A 88 -2.37 6.29 0.87
N ALA A 89 -3.20 5.36 1.34
CA ALA A 89 -4.61 5.60 1.53
C ALA A 89 -4.92 5.89 3.00
N ASP A 90 -5.44 7.08 3.27
CA ASP A 90 -5.94 7.49 4.58
C ASP A 90 -7.46 7.42 4.54
N LEU A 91 -8.02 6.40 5.21
CA LEU A 91 -9.41 5.97 5.03
C LEU A 91 -10.37 6.61 6.06
N GLY A 92 -9.82 7.34 7.03
CA GLY A 92 -10.62 7.88 8.12
C GLY A 92 -11.17 6.80 9.06
N ASP A 93 -12.31 7.09 9.69
CA ASP A 93 -12.97 6.20 10.64
C ASP A 93 -14.33 5.69 10.14
N GLY A 94 -14.81 4.62 10.76
CA GLY A 94 -16.09 3.98 10.43
C GLY A 94 -16.12 2.49 10.73
N THR A 95 -17.29 1.87 10.53
CA THR A 95 -17.49 0.43 10.81
C THR A 95 -18.05 -0.36 9.63
N LYS A 96 -18.35 0.33 8.51
CA LYS A 96 -19.01 -0.28 7.35
C LYS A 96 -18.02 -0.73 6.26
N GLY A 97 -16.74 -0.45 6.45
CA GLY A 97 -15.70 -0.68 5.45
C GLY A 97 -15.33 0.57 4.68
N TRP A 98 -14.36 0.41 3.81
CA TRP A 98 -13.74 1.49 3.04
C TRP A 98 -13.47 1.06 1.62
N HIS A 99 -13.47 2.04 0.73
CA HIS A 99 -13.05 1.91 -0.65
C HIS A 99 -11.97 2.94 -0.97
N PHE A 100 -10.97 2.56 -1.75
CA PHE A 100 -10.01 3.47 -2.34
C PHE A 100 -9.48 2.92 -3.66
N ASP A 101 -9.01 3.81 -4.52
CA ASP A 101 -8.45 3.47 -5.82
C ASP A 101 -6.94 3.72 -5.87
N VAL A 102 -6.20 2.75 -6.40
CA VAL A 102 -4.77 2.84 -6.69
C VAL A 102 -4.58 2.87 -8.20
N THR A 103 -3.95 3.92 -8.71
CA THR A 103 -3.53 4.00 -10.10
C THR A 103 -2.06 3.67 -10.23
N LEU A 104 -1.74 2.70 -11.08
CA LEU A 104 -0.37 2.39 -11.49
C LEU A 104 -0.07 3.12 -12.79
N HIS A 105 0.97 3.93 -12.81
CA HIS A 105 1.44 4.67 -13.97
C HIS A 105 2.68 4.00 -14.55
N ASN A 106 2.63 3.58 -15.81
CA ASN A 106 3.75 2.94 -16.50
C ASN A 106 4.36 3.91 -17.53
N LEU A 107 5.58 4.34 -17.29
CA LEU A 107 6.36 5.19 -18.20
C LEU A 107 7.17 4.36 -19.21
N GLY A 108 7.25 3.05 -19.01
CA GLY A 108 8.00 2.13 -19.84
C GLY A 108 7.32 1.84 -21.18
N ALA A 109 8.11 1.45 -22.17
CA ALA A 109 7.66 1.10 -23.52
C ALA A 109 7.07 -0.33 -23.64
N ALA A 110 7.06 -1.10 -22.57
CA ALA A 110 6.45 -2.42 -22.48
C ALA A 110 5.35 -2.44 -21.42
N PRO A 111 4.29 -3.25 -21.59
CA PRO A 111 3.30 -3.43 -20.53
C PRO A 111 3.92 -4.12 -19.30
N ALA A 112 3.42 -3.81 -18.12
CA ALA A 112 3.84 -4.42 -16.87
C ALA A 112 2.66 -5.09 -16.18
N THR A 113 2.81 -6.36 -15.80
CA THR A 113 1.76 -7.13 -15.11
C THR A 113 2.17 -7.41 -13.68
N TYR A 114 1.24 -7.22 -12.77
CA TYR A 114 1.41 -7.44 -11.34
C TYR A 114 0.33 -8.38 -10.81
N GLU A 115 0.70 -9.22 -9.86
CA GLU A 115 -0.25 -10.00 -9.05
C GLU A 115 -0.59 -9.23 -7.78
N LEU A 116 -1.87 -9.20 -7.46
CA LEU A 116 -2.43 -8.47 -6.33
C LEU A 116 -2.48 -9.34 -5.08
N SER A 117 -2.01 -8.79 -3.98
CA SER A 117 -2.19 -9.36 -2.64
C SER A 117 -2.38 -8.25 -1.61
N SER A 118 -3.01 -8.57 -0.48
CA SER A 118 -3.21 -7.60 0.60
C SER A 118 -3.19 -8.27 1.95
N GLN A 119 -2.97 -7.48 3.00
CA GLN A 119 -3.19 -7.86 4.38
C GLN A 119 -4.04 -6.80 5.07
N ALA A 120 -4.95 -7.24 5.93
CA ALA A 120 -5.78 -6.38 6.78
C ALA A 120 -5.37 -6.59 8.24
N LEU A 121 -4.55 -5.68 8.75
CA LEU A 121 -3.85 -5.81 10.01
C LEU A 121 -4.56 -5.06 11.14
N SER A 122 -4.66 -5.68 12.30
CA SER A 122 -5.01 -5.02 13.54
C SER A 122 -4.08 -5.48 14.65
N GLU A 123 -3.82 -4.63 15.63
CA GLU A 123 -2.95 -4.97 16.77
C GLU A 123 -3.51 -6.12 17.58
N ILE A 124 -2.61 -6.97 18.04
CA ILE A 124 -2.95 -8.05 18.98
C ILE A 124 -3.09 -7.46 20.36
N VAL A 125 -4.21 -7.77 21.03
CA VAL A 125 -4.43 -7.47 22.45
C VAL A 125 -4.08 -8.70 23.27
N ASP A 126 -3.20 -8.54 24.24
CA ASP A 126 -2.83 -9.59 25.21
C ASP A 126 -2.89 -9.03 26.63
N GLY A 127 -3.59 -9.73 27.53
CA GLY A 127 -3.78 -9.29 28.90
C GLY A 127 -4.43 -7.90 29.05
N GLY A 128 -5.21 -7.44 28.05
CA GLY A 128 -5.85 -6.13 28.02
C GLY A 128 -4.95 -4.99 27.52
N PHE A 129 -3.77 -5.30 26.99
CA PHE A 129 -2.83 -4.32 26.43
C PHE A 129 -2.57 -4.58 24.96
N PHE A 130 -2.40 -3.50 24.18
CA PHE A 130 -1.91 -3.59 22.82
C PHE A 130 -0.47 -4.07 22.80
N THR A 131 -0.19 -5.04 21.97
CA THR A 131 1.18 -5.51 21.72
C THR A 131 1.80 -4.75 20.53
N GLU A 132 3.09 -4.98 20.30
CA GLU A 132 3.76 -4.47 19.11
C GLU A 132 3.45 -5.29 17.83
N HIS A 133 2.77 -6.42 17.99
CA HIS A 133 2.46 -7.36 16.93
C HIS A 133 1.07 -7.12 16.34
N SER A 134 0.91 -7.49 15.06
CA SER A 134 -0.35 -7.39 14.35
C SER A 134 -0.83 -8.77 13.88
N SER A 135 -2.14 -8.93 13.84
CA SER A 135 -2.80 -10.10 13.27
C SER A 135 -3.40 -9.74 11.93
N ASP A 136 -3.23 -10.60 10.93
CA ASP A 136 -3.91 -10.45 9.64
C ASP A 136 -5.32 -11.00 9.72
N TRP A 137 -6.29 -10.15 9.52
CA TRP A 137 -7.72 -10.45 9.56
C TRP A 137 -8.30 -10.76 8.18
N ARG A 138 -7.52 -10.62 7.12
CA ARG A 138 -7.98 -10.95 5.78
C ARG A 138 -8.35 -12.43 5.67
N GLY A 139 -9.56 -12.69 5.13
CA GLY A 139 -10.11 -14.05 5.01
C GLY A 139 -10.54 -14.70 6.32
N ARG A 140 -10.44 -14.00 7.45
CA ARG A 140 -10.81 -14.49 8.78
C ARG A 140 -11.85 -13.61 9.49
N GLY A 141 -12.14 -12.47 9.01
CA GLY A 141 -13.09 -11.52 9.60
C GLY A 141 -13.06 -10.17 8.90
N VAL A 142 -12.17 -10.01 7.94
CA VAL A 142 -12.12 -8.87 7.03
C VAL A 142 -11.99 -9.39 5.60
N GLU A 143 -12.90 -8.97 4.74
CA GLU A 143 -12.83 -9.25 3.31
C GLU A 143 -12.08 -8.10 2.62
N VAL A 144 -11.15 -8.45 1.72
CA VAL A 144 -10.51 -7.49 0.82
C VAL A 144 -10.73 -7.95 -0.59
N THR A 145 -11.37 -7.09 -1.40
CA THR A 145 -11.67 -7.38 -2.81
C THR A 145 -11.14 -6.30 -3.74
N TYR A 146 -10.97 -6.68 -4.99
CA TYR A 146 -10.43 -5.83 -6.04
C TYR A 146 -11.45 -5.61 -7.15
N SER A 147 -11.36 -4.46 -7.81
CA SER A 147 -12.21 -4.06 -8.93
C SER A 147 -11.43 -3.23 -9.97
N GLY A 148 -12.12 -2.65 -10.92
CA GLY A 148 -11.51 -1.81 -11.96
C GLY A 148 -10.67 -2.63 -12.93
N ALA A 149 -9.39 -2.32 -13.06
CA ALA A 149 -8.46 -3.01 -13.96
C ALA A 149 -7.94 -4.37 -13.43
N ALA A 150 -8.36 -4.80 -12.22
CA ALA A 150 -8.04 -6.12 -11.70
C ALA A 150 -8.76 -7.21 -12.52
N SER A 151 -8.06 -8.31 -12.80
CA SER A 151 -8.59 -9.44 -13.58
C SER A 151 -9.70 -10.24 -12.85
N ALA A 152 -9.74 -10.12 -11.53
CA ALA A 152 -10.72 -10.74 -10.65
C ALA A 152 -10.84 -9.94 -9.35
N SER A 153 -11.86 -10.22 -8.55
CA SER A 153 -12.06 -9.55 -7.25
C SER A 153 -11.29 -10.17 -6.10
N ALA A 154 -10.66 -11.33 -6.31
CA ALA A 154 -10.02 -12.11 -5.26
C ALA A 154 -8.50 -11.94 -5.25
N GLU A 155 -7.90 -12.41 -4.16
CA GLU A 155 -6.44 -12.56 -4.00
C GLU A 155 -5.83 -13.35 -5.16
N GLY A 156 -4.66 -12.93 -5.62
CA GLY A 156 -4.02 -13.50 -6.80
C GLY A 156 -4.56 -12.97 -8.13
N ALA A 157 -5.52 -12.04 -8.10
CA ALA A 157 -5.90 -11.28 -9.29
C ALA A 157 -4.67 -10.57 -9.88
N THR A 158 -4.70 -10.30 -11.18
CA THR A 158 -3.63 -9.57 -11.86
C THR A 158 -4.13 -8.24 -12.39
N VAL A 159 -3.23 -7.27 -12.49
CA VAL A 159 -3.43 -6.04 -13.23
C VAL A 159 -2.32 -5.89 -14.26
N THR A 160 -2.69 -5.57 -15.49
CA THR A 160 -1.73 -5.24 -16.55
C THR A 160 -1.79 -3.77 -16.85
N VAL A 161 -0.69 -3.08 -16.63
CA VAL A 161 -0.54 -1.65 -16.90
C VAL A 161 0.04 -1.51 -18.32
N PRO A 162 -0.69 -0.91 -19.27
CA PRO A 162 -0.22 -0.80 -20.63
C PRO A 162 1.06 0.03 -20.73
N ALA A 163 1.83 -0.18 -21.78
CA ALA A 163 2.99 0.64 -22.09
C ALA A 163 2.59 2.12 -22.21
N LEU A 164 3.37 3.02 -21.62
CA LEU A 164 3.13 4.47 -21.63
C LEU A 164 1.70 4.86 -21.18
N GLY A 165 1.12 4.08 -20.27
CA GLY A 165 -0.26 4.22 -19.86
C GLY A 165 -0.45 3.99 -18.36
N GLU A 166 -1.69 3.82 -17.97
CA GLU A 166 -2.07 3.64 -16.58
C GLU A 166 -3.18 2.59 -16.42
N ALA A 167 -3.30 2.04 -15.22
CA ALA A 167 -4.38 1.14 -14.85
C ALA A 167 -4.78 1.41 -13.41
N THR A 168 -6.08 1.51 -13.14
CA THR A 168 -6.61 1.79 -11.80
C THR A 168 -7.28 0.54 -11.24
N VAL A 169 -6.90 0.18 -10.01
CA VAL A 169 -7.46 -0.91 -9.23
C VAL A 169 -8.22 -0.31 -8.06
N GLY A 170 -9.51 -0.62 -7.98
CA GLY A 170 -10.32 -0.35 -6.80
C GLY A 170 -10.06 -1.42 -5.73
N VAL A 171 -10.01 -1.01 -4.47
CA VAL A 171 -9.78 -1.87 -3.31
C VAL A 171 -10.90 -1.63 -2.30
N ASP A 172 -11.64 -2.67 -1.99
CA ASP A 172 -12.69 -2.64 -0.96
C ASP A 172 -12.22 -3.44 0.26
N ILE A 173 -12.35 -2.85 1.44
CA ILE A 173 -12.01 -3.46 2.72
C ILE A 173 -13.29 -3.49 3.55
N VAL A 174 -13.81 -4.69 3.79
CA VAL A 174 -15.10 -4.88 4.46
C VAL A 174 -14.94 -5.70 5.74
N PRO A 175 -14.97 -5.05 6.91
CA PRO A 175 -14.99 -5.76 8.19
C PRO A 175 -16.29 -6.56 8.37
N GLY A 176 -16.16 -7.81 8.73
CA GLY A 176 -17.28 -8.71 9.01
C GLY A 176 -17.58 -8.85 10.50
N SER A 177 -18.56 -9.70 10.82
CA SER A 177 -19.04 -9.89 12.20
C SER A 177 -17.97 -10.46 13.14
N GLU A 178 -17.07 -11.32 12.67
CA GLU A 178 -16.00 -11.88 13.51
C GLU A 178 -15.03 -10.78 13.98
N PHE A 179 -14.62 -9.90 13.07
CA PHE A 179 -13.78 -8.75 13.42
C PHE A 179 -14.53 -7.77 14.34
N ALA A 180 -15.81 -7.50 14.06
CA ALA A 180 -16.64 -6.65 14.91
C ALA A 180 -16.76 -7.18 16.34
N SER A 181 -16.95 -8.49 16.51
CA SER A 181 -16.98 -9.13 17.82
C SER A 181 -15.63 -9.02 18.56
N TYR A 182 -14.53 -9.27 17.85
CA TYR A 182 -13.20 -9.09 18.42
C TYR A 182 -12.97 -7.66 18.93
N VAL A 183 -13.38 -6.66 18.17
CA VAL A 183 -13.26 -5.25 18.58
C VAL A 183 -14.12 -4.96 19.80
N ALA A 184 -15.37 -5.42 19.81
CA ALA A 184 -16.28 -5.22 20.95
C ALA A 184 -15.75 -5.82 22.26
N ASP A 185 -15.11 -6.97 22.16
CA ASP A 185 -14.59 -7.70 23.34
C ASP A 185 -13.23 -7.16 23.83
N ASN A 186 -12.39 -6.65 22.95
CA ASN A 186 -11.00 -6.31 23.28
C ASN A 186 -10.68 -4.81 23.19
N THR A 187 -11.39 -4.06 22.36
CA THR A 187 -11.11 -2.64 22.09
C THR A 187 -12.41 -1.85 21.86
N PRO A 188 -13.27 -1.74 22.89
CA PRO A 188 -14.63 -1.19 22.74
C PRO A 188 -14.68 0.26 22.23
N ASN A 189 -13.58 1.00 22.35
CA ASN A 189 -13.45 2.34 21.77
C ASN A 189 -13.00 2.34 20.30
N GLY A 190 -12.81 1.17 19.72
CA GLY A 190 -12.31 0.99 18.35
C GLY A 190 -10.85 0.58 18.28
N THR A 191 -10.42 0.25 17.07
CA THR A 191 -9.03 -0.15 16.79
C THR A 191 -8.64 0.25 15.37
N PHE A 192 -7.34 0.34 15.10
CA PHE A 192 -6.88 0.53 13.73
C PHE A 192 -7.05 -0.76 12.93
N LEU A 193 -7.51 -0.60 11.70
CA LEU A 193 -7.48 -1.60 10.64
C LEU A 193 -6.65 -1.02 9.50
N ASP A 194 -5.46 -1.53 9.34
CA ASP A 194 -4.48 -1.01 8.41
C ASP A 194 -3.83 -2.15 7.59
N GLY A 195 -2.92 -1.84 6.70
CA GLY A 195 -2.24 -2.87 5.94
C GLY A 195 -1.59 -2.36 4.66
N PHE A 196 -1.39 -3.28 3.75
CA PHE A 196 -0.77 -3.00 2.46
C PHE A 196 -1.56 -3.68 1.34
N VAL A 197 -1.73 -2.97 0.24
CA VAL A 197 -2.00 -3.58 -1.06
C VAL A 197 -0.66 -3.75 -1.76
N ARG A 198 -0.35 -4.96 -2.16
CA ARG A 198 0.92 -5.32 -2.79
C ARG A 198 0.68 -5.72 -4.23
N PHE A 199 1.62 -5.35 -5.08
CA PHE A 199 1.64 -5.64 -6.50
C PHE A 199 2.95 -6.37 -6.80
N ALA A 200 2.90 -7.71 -6.82
CA ALA A 200 4.06 -8.55 -7.12
C ALA A 200 4.30 -8.57 -8.62
N SER A 201 5.46 -8.11 -9.06
CA SER A 201 5.79 -7.99 -10.47
C SER A 201 5.90 -9.35 -11.14
N LYS A 202 5.30 -9.47 -12.33
CA LYS A 202 5.48 -10.60 -13.25
C LYS A 202 6.40 -10.24 -14.43
N ALA A 203 6.86 -8.99 -14.49
CA ALA A 203 7.72 -8.48 -15.55
C ALA A 203 9.18 -8.47 -15.09
N GLU A 204 10.08 -9.03 -15.89
CA GLU A 204 11.52 -9.00 -15.62
C GLU A 204 12.02 -7.56 -15.53
N GLY A 205 12.84 -7.28 -14.52
CA GLY A 205 13.42 -5.95 -14.29
C GLY A 205 12.47 -4.90 -13.70
N GLN A 206 11.20 -5.25 -13.46
CA GLN A 206 10.27 -4.37 -12.77
C GLN A 206 10.16 -4.78 -11.30
N PRO A 207 10.39 -3.86 -10.35
CA PRO A 207 10.23 -4.13 -8.93
C PRO A 207 8.77 -4.38 -8.52
N ASP A 208 8.59 -5.07 -7.41
CA ASP A 208 7.31 -5.09 -6.70
C ASP A 208 6.94 -3.70 -6.21
N LEU A 209 5.63 -3.47 -6.05
CA LEU A 209 5.10 -2.22 -5.52
C LEU A 209 4.21 -2.51 -4.30
N ALA A 210 4.11 -1.53 -3.39
CA ALA A 210 3.22 -1.61 -2.25
C ALA A 210 2.62 -0.24 -1.94
N VAL A 211 1.35 -0.25 -1.52
CA VAL A 211 0.63 0.94 -1.07
C VAL A 211 0.08 0.67 0.32
N PRO A 212 0.56 1.38 1.36
CA PRO A 212 -0.01 1.30 2.70
C PRO A 212 -1.37 1.98 2.76
N TYR A 213 -2.24 1.44 3.60
CA TYR A 213 -3.51 2.06 3.95
C TYR A 213 -3.74 2.05 5.46
N LEU A 214 -4.56 2.98 5.94
CA LEU A 214 -4.90 3.15 7.35
C LEU A 214 -6.35 3.55 7.48
N GLY A 215 -7.14 2.75 8.23
CA GLY A 215 -8.48 3.08 8.70
C GLY A 215 -8.60 2.89 10.21
N PHE A 216 -9.58 3.55 10.81
CA PHE A 216 -9.95 3.33 12.20
C PHE A 216 -11.35 2.70 12.28
N TYR A 217 -11.42 1.46 12.77
CA TYR A 217 -12.69 0.80 12.97
C TYR A 217 -13.32 1.27 14.29
N GLY A 218 -14.25 2.18 14.17
CA GLY A 218 -14.88 2.85 15.30
C GLY A 218 -15.29 4.28 14.94
N ASP A 219 -15.39 5.12 15.96
CA ASP A 219 -15.66 6.55 15.84
C ASP A 219 -14.55 7.28 16.63
N TRP A 220 -13.61 7.86 15.92
CA TRP A 220 -12.48 8.57 16.52
C TRP A 220 -12.90 9.75 17.41
N GLY A 221 -14.09 10.33 17.15
CA GLY A 221 -14.65 11.43 17.93
C GLY A 221 -15.29 11.02 19.25
N LYS A 222 -15.45 9.72 19.51
CA LYS A 222 -16.06 9.19 20.73
C LYS A 222 -15.07 8.67 21.77
N ALA A 223 -13.79 8.80 21.50
CA ALA A 223 -12.73 8.33 22.41
C ALA A 223 -12.62 9.19 23.68
#